data_68863013056ec64f35d176ccf7b1ef66
#
_entry.id   68863013056ec64f35d176ccf7b1ef66
#
_cell.length_a   1.000
_cell.length_b   1.000
_cell.length_c   1.000
_cell.angle_alpha   90.00
_cell.angle_beta   90.00
_cell.angle_gamma   90.00
#
_symmetry.space_group_name_H-M   'P 1'
#
loop_
_entity.id
_entity.type
_entity.pdbx_description
1 polymer ?
#
loop_
_entity_poly.entity_id
_entity_poly.type
_entity_poly.pdbx_seq_one_letter_code
_entity_poly.pdbx_strand_id
1 'polypeptide(L)'
;MGDSVTAEILGNMIRQYFSQERAEEETIQALNHLRRVLHEVSPFAQEPVDCVLWVKADEVVANDYNPNVMAPGEKKLLKHSLEQDGFTQPVVVSEEKEHYLVVDGFHRQLLGREAGTGKRLKGWLPVTCINPDRRGQASRIAATIRHNRARGKHQITSMSDIVRDLSRLGWTDERIGTELGMDQDEVLRLKQISGLAELFQEENFSQSWTVN
;
A
#
# COMPACT_ATOMS: atom_id res chain seq x y z
N MET A 1 -39.18 27.26 13.50
CA MET A 1 -38.89 25.88 13.09
C MET A 1 -37.82 26.00 12.02
N GLY A 2 -36.57 25.68 12.35
CA GLY A 2 -35.51 25.68 11.32
C GLY A 2 -35.78 24.56 10.32
N ASP A 3 -35.74 24.93 9.03
CA ASP A 3 -35.86 23.94 7.98
C ASP A 3 -34.84 22.81 8.19
N SER A 4 -35.30 21.56 8.32
CA SER A 4 -34.44 20.41 8.49
C SER A 4 -33.57 20.27 7.24
N VAL A 5 -32.25 20.29 7.38
CA VAL A 5 -31.30 20.09 6.27
C VAL A 5 -31.45 18.65 5.78
N THR A 6 -31.88 18.48 4.53
CA THR A 6 -32.01 17.16 3.89
C THR A 6 -30.75 16.83 3.07
N ALA A 7 -30.52 15.55 2.78
CA ALA A 7 -29.43 15.11 1.90
C ALA A 7 -29.51 15.76 0.50
N GLU A 8 -30.71 16.05 0.01
CA GLU A 8 -30.92 16.73 -1.26
C GLU A 8 -30.44 18.19 -1.22
N ILE A 9 -30.74 18.92 -0.15
CA ILE A 9 -30.25 20.29 0.07
C ILE A 9 -28.71 20.29 0.10
N LEU A 10 -28.11 19.39 0.89
CA LEU A 10 -26.65 19.24 0.94
C LEU A 10 -26.06 18.91 -0.44
N GLY A 11 -26.66 18.01 -1.18
CA GLY A 11 -26.22 17.67 -2.55
C GLY A 11 -26.29 18.87 -3.49
N ASN A 12 -27.32 19.71 -3.38
CA ASN A 12 -27.43 20.95 -4.16
C ASN A 12 -26.36 21.98 -3.78
N MET A 13 -26.09 22.15 -2.50
CA MET A 13 -25.01 23.02 -2.01
C MET A 13 -23.64 22.56 -2.52
N ILE A 14 -23.35 21.27 -2.49
CA ILE A 14 -22.11 20.69 -3.03
C ILE A 14 -22.02 20.97 -4.53
N ARG A 15 -23.07 20.71 -5.32
CA ARG A 15 -23.08 21.01 -6.75
C ARG A 15 -22.83 22.50 -7.03
N GLN A 16 -23.48 23.37 -6.30
CA GLN A 16 -23.30 24.83 -6.41
C GLN A 16 -21.86 25.24 -6.06
N TYR A 17 -21.28 24.66 -5.02
CA TYR A 17 -19.90 24.92 -4.63
C TYR A 17 -18.94 24.55 -5.77
N PHE A 18 -19.06 23.35 -6.36
CA PHE A 18 -18.17 22.85 -7.43
C PHE A 18 -18.49 23.40 -8.83
N SER A 19 -19.59 24.12 -9.04
CA SER A 19 -19.87 24.80 -10.33
C SER A 19 -19.09 26.11 -10.49
N GLN A 20 -18.48 26.64 -9.44
CA GLN A 20 -17.63 27.83 -9.51
C GLN A 20 -16.26 27.46 -10.09
N GLU A 21 -15.72 28.33 -10.94
CA GLU A 21 -14.38 28.18 -11.49
C GLU A 21 -13.32 28.26 -10.38
N ARG A 22 -12.43 27.26 -10.31
CA ARG A 22 -11.36 27.15 -9.32
C ARG A 22 -10.15 26.47 -9.93
N ALA A 23 -8.99 26.66 -9.29
CA ALA A 23 -7.81 25.85 -9.61
C ALA A 23 -8.10 24.37 -9.31
N GLU A 24 -7.55 23.49 -10.15
CA GLU A 24 -7.74 22.03 -10.01
C GLU A 24 -7.33 21.53 -8.62
N GLU A 25 -6.22 22.02 -8.11
CA GLU A 25 -5.71 21.65 -6.78
C GLU A 25 -6.69 22.03 -5.66
N GLU A 26 -7.24 23.22 -5.69
CA GLU A 26 -8.26 23.68 -4.74
C GLU A 26 -9.52 22.81 -4.81
N THR A 27 -9.92 22.44 -6.03
CA THR A 27 -11.06 21.55 -6.25
C THR A 27 -10.83 20.19 -5.62
N ILE A 28 -9.64 19.61 -5.80
CA ILE A 28 -9.29 18.28 -5.25
C ILE A 28 -9.17 18.35 -3.73
N GLN A 29 -8.59 19.41 -3.17
CA GLN A 29 -8.50 19.62 -1.73
C GLN A 29 -9.90 19.74 -1.09
N ALA A 30 -10.80 20.52 -1.70
CA ALA A 30 -12.17 20.63 -1.24
C ALA A 30 -12.92 19.29 -1.31
N LEU A 31 -12.73 18.53 -2.40
CA LEU A 31 -13.30 17.18 -2.55
C LEU A 31 -12.79 16.22 -1.48
N ASN A 32 -11.49 16.24 -1.19
CA ASN A 32 -10.89 15.42 -0.14
C ASN A 32 -11.40 15.83 1.25
N HIS A 33 -11.56 17.12 1.50
CA HIS A 33 -12.13 17.60 2.76
C HIS A 33 -13.55 17.06 2.97
N LEU A 34 -14.42 17.17 1.96
CA LEU A 34 -15.77 16.64 2.04
C LEU A 34 -15.82 15.13 2.26
N ARG A 35 -14.92 14.37 1.62
CA ARG A 35 -14.80 12.93 1.84
C ARG A 35 -14.43 12.58 3.28
N ARG A 36 -13.50 13.34 3.89
CA ARG A 36 -13.16 13.17 5.31
C ARG A 36 -14.35 13.46 6.22
N VAL A 37 -15.06 14.55 5.97
CA VAL A 37 -16.28 14.90 6.75
C VAL A 37 -17.34 13.80 6.65
N LEU A 38 -17.57 13.26 5.45
CA LEU A 38 -18.50 12.15 5.27
C LEU A 38 -18.03 10.89 6.00
N HIS A 39 -16.73 10.59 5.95
CA HIS A 39 -16.14 9.45 6.65
C HIS A 39 -16.26 9.57 8.18
N GLU A 40 -16.08 10.76 8.76
CA GLU A 40 -16.23 11.01 10.20
C GLU A 40 -17.62 10.66 10.74
N VAL A 41 -18.66 10.81 9.90
CA VAL A 41 -20.06 10.50 10.27
C VAL A 41 -20.55 9.15 9.72
N SER A 42 -19.70 8.43 8.98
CA SER A 42 -20.04 7.18 8.34
C SER A 42 -20.15 6.05 9.38
N PRO A 43 -21.17 5.17 9.28
CA PRO A 43 -21.19 3.94 10.07
C PRO A 43 -20.05 2.98 9.71
N PHE A 44 -19.35 3.22 8.61
CA PHE A 44 -18.20 2.44 8.11
C PHE A 44 -16.86 3.15 8.31
N ALA A 45 -16.77 4.14 9.20
CA ALA A 45 -15.55 4.89 9.46
C ALA A 45 -14.35 4.04 9.96
N GLN A 46 -14.59 2.77 10.35
CA GLN A 46 -13.52 1.82 10.68
C GLN A 46 -12.91 1.14 9.44
N GLU A 47 -13.56 1.26 8.27
CA GLU A 47 -13.14 0.61 7.04
C GLU A 47 -12.33 1.60 6.16
N PRO A 48 -11.05 1.33 5.88
CA PRO A 48 -10.22 2.23 5.08
C PRO A 48 -10.82 2.62 3.72
N VAL A 49 -11.54 1.71 3.08
CA VAL A 49 -12.15 1.93 1.76
C VAL A 49 -13.27 2.96 1.77
N ASP A 50 -13.84 3.25 2.94
CA ASP A 50 -14.89 4.26 3.09
C ASP A 50 -14.38 5.68 2.79
N CYS A 51 -13.05 5.91 2.93
CA CYS A 51 -12.42 7.19 2.60
C CYS A 51 -11.31 7.01 1.56
N VAL A 52 -11.62 7.33 0.31
CA VAL A 52 -10.63 7.37 -0.78
C VAL A 52 -10.29 8.81 -1.09
N LEU A 53 -9.02 9.18 -0.94
CA LEU A 53 -8.49 10.52 -1.17
C LEU A 53 -7.66 10.57 -2.46
N TRP A 54 -7.64 11.73 -3.10
CA TRP A 54 -6.71 12.01 -4.19
C TRP A 54 -5.53 12.79 -3.63
N VAL A 55 -4.33 12.23 -3.76
CA VAL A 55 -3.08 12.83 -3.28
C VAL A 55 -2.10 12.99 -4.43
N LYS A 56 -1.13 13.89 -4.29
CA LYS A 56 -0.08 14.05 -5.30
C LYS A 56 0.71 12.74 -5.45
N ALA A 57 0.95 12.33 -6.67
CA ALA A 57 1.64 11.07 -6.95
C ALA A 57 3.09 11.05 -6.43
N ASP A 58 3.74 12.20 -6.34
CA ASP A 58 5.08 12.37 -5.78
C ASP A 58 5.13 12.23 -4.26
N GLU A 59 4.01 12.47 -3.56
CA GLU A 59 3.87 12.23 -2.12
C GLU A 59 3.68 10.74 -1.78
N VAL A 60 3.37 9.88 -2.78
CA VAL A 60 3.16 8.45 -2.57
C VAL A 60 4.46 7.69 -2.81
N VAL A 61 5.12 7.27 -1.76
CA VAL A 61 6.44 6.62 -1.79
C VAL A 61 6.28 5.10 -1.73
N ALA A 62 7.04 4.40 -2.57
CA ALA A 62 7.12 2.95 -2.53
C ALA A 62 7.82 2.48 -1.25
N ASN A 63 7.44 1.32 -0.72
CA ASN A 63 8.20 0.65 0.32
C ASN A 63 9.37 -0.15 -0.28
N ASP A 64 10.41 -0.37 0.52
CA ASP A 64 11.63 -1.10 0.17
C ASP A 64 11.54 -2.62 0.47
N TYR A 65 10.44 -3.07 1.08
CA TYR A 65 10.22 -4.46 1.51
C TYR A 65 9.10 -5.18 0.75
N ASN A 66 8.73 -4.71 -0.46
CA ASN A 66 7.72 -5.37 -1.27
C ASN A 66 8.32 -6.60 -1.98
N PRO A 67 7.93 -7.84 -1.61
CA PRO A 67 8.49 -9.07 -2.18
C PRO A 67 7.94 -9.40 -3.57
N ASN A 68 6.97 -8.66 -4.07
CA ASN A 68 6.28 -8.97 -5.31
C ASN A 68 6.99 -8.38 -6.53
N VAL A 69 7.45 -9.28 -7.40
CA VAL A 69 7.91 -8.95 -8.75
C VAL A 69 6.82 -9.35 -9.74
N MET A 70 6.35 -8.38 -10.50
CA MET A 70 5.33 -8.63 -11.53
C MET A 70 5.98 -9.04 -12.84
N ALA A 71 5.51 -10.12 -13.46
CA ALA A 71 5.95 -10.53 -14.77
C ALA A 71 5.58 -9.49 -15.83
N PRO A 72 6.37 -9.35 -16.93
CA PRO A 72 6.11 -8.34 -17.97
C PRO A 72 4.71 -8.42 -18.59
N GLY A 73 4.16 -9.65 -18.76
CA GLY A 73 2.81 -9.87 -19.25
C GLY A 73 1.73 -9.37 -18.31
N GLU A 74 1.90 -9.63 -17.00
CA GLU A 74 0.99 -9.15 -15.95
C GLU A 74 1.01 -7.62 -15.85
N LYS A 75 2.20 -7.00 -15.97
CA LYS A 75 2.33 -5.54 -16.00
C LYS A 75 1.56 -4.94 -17.18
N LYS A 76 1.65 -5.54 -18.36
CA LYS A 76 0.90 -5.08 -19.56
C LYS A 76 -0.60 -5.21 -19.35
N LEU A 77 -1.07 -6.31 -18.77
CA LEU A 77 -2.49 -6.54 -18.47
C LEU A 77 -3.01 -5.54 -17.45
N LEU A 78 -2.29 -5.31 -16.36
CA LEU A 78 -2.67 -4.33 -15.35
C LEU A 78 -2.71 -2.91 -15.94
N LYS A 79 -1.72 -2.54 -16.77
CA LYS A 79 -1.71 -1.26 -17.47
C LYS A 79 -2.94 -1.11 -18.37
N HIS A 80 -3.25 -2.13 -19.15
CA HIS A 80 -4.43 -2.14 -20.01
C HIS A 80 -5.73 -1.97 -19.19
N SER A 81 -5.88 -2.69 -18.09
CA SER A 81 -7.03 -2.54 -17.19
C SER A 81 -7.14 -1.11 -16.65
N LEU A 82 -6.04 -0.53 -16.17
CA LEU A 82 -6.04 0.85 -15.69
C LEU A 82 -6.40 1.87 -16.79
N GLU A 83 -6.04 1.61 -18.03
CA GLU A 83 -6.38 2.47 -19.17
C GLU A 83 -7.84 2.34 -19.58
N GLN A 84 -8.41 1.13 -19.57
CA GLN A 84 -9.80 0.86 -19.97
C GLN A 84 -10.80 1.13 -18.85
N ASP A 85 -10.54 0.59 -17.67
CA ASP A 85 -11.50 0.56 -16.53
C ASP A 85 -11.25 1.67 -15.51
N GLY A 86 -10.06 2.29 -15.52
CA GLY A 86 -9.62 3.24 -14.51
C GLY A 86 -9.11 2.57 -13.23
N PHE A 87 -8.92 3.37 -12.19
CA PHE A 87 -8.59 2.87 -10.85
C PHE A 87 -9.85 2.36 -10.16
N THR A 88 -10.11 1.07 -10.25
CA THR A 88 -11.21 0.38 -9.56
C THR A 88 -10.88 0.08 -8.09
N GLN A 89 -9.59 0.10 -7.74
CA GLN A 89 -9.09 -0.10 -6.38
C GLN A 89 -8.06 0.97 -6.04
N PRO A 90 -8.18 1.69 -4.92
CA PRO A 90 -7.20 2.68 -4.50
C PRO A 90 -5.86 2.01 -4.14
N VAL A 91 -4.79 2.78 -4.11
CA VAL A 91 -3.52 2.38 -3.49
C VAL A 91 -3.71 2.41 -1.98
N VAL A 92 -3.36 1.34 -1.28
CA VAL A 92 -3.43 1.27 0.18
C VAL A 92 -2.13 1.82 0.75
N VAL A 93 -2.23 2.81 1.62
CA VAL A 93 -1.07 3.53 2.15
C VAL A 93 -1.11 3.64 3.68
N SER A 94 0.06 3.86 4.27
CA SER A 94 0.22 4.39 5.62
C SER A 94 0.52 5.89 5.51
N GLU A 95 -0.22 6.72 6.21
CA GLU A 95 0.03 8.15 6.26
C GLU A 95 1.19 8.43 7.22
N GLU A 96 2.24 9.06 6.71
CA GLU A 96 3.41 9.54 7.46
C GLU A 96 3.38 11.07 7.51
N LYS A 97 4.31 11.69 8.23
CA LYS A 97 4.29 13.15 8.42
C LYS A 97 4.35 13.96 7.13
N GLU A 98 5.10 13.49 6.14
CA GLU A 98 5.39 14.25 4.91
C GLU A 98 5.06 13.47 3.62
N HIS A 99 4.63 12.21 3.74
CA HIS A 99 4.37 11.35 2.59
C HIS A 99 3.43 10.19 2.92
N TYR A 100 2.98 9.50 1.90
CA TYR A 100 2.17 8.30 1.99
C TYR A 100 3.01 7.09 1.60
N LEU A 101 3.24 6.17 2.52
CA LEU A 101 4.02 4.96 2.26
C LEU A 101 3.11 3.84 1.76
N VAL A 102 3.43 3.27 0.60
CA VAL A 102 2.63 2.19 -0.01
C VAL A 102 2.66 0.93 0.85
N VAL A 103 1.48 0.42 1.18
CA VAL A 103 1.26 -0.88 1.86
C VAL A 103 0.81 -1.93 0.85
N ASP A 104 -0.14 -1.59 -0.04
CA ASP A 104 -0.59 -2.43 -1.15
C ASP A 104 -0.88 -1.59 -2.39
N GLY A 105 -0.76 -2.20 -3.56
CA GLY A 105 -0.97 -1.52 -4.84
C GLY A 105 0.28 -0.87 -5.42
N PHE A 106 1.47 -1.33 -5.06
CA PHE A 106 2.76 -0.84 -5.58
C PHE A 106 2.76 -0.70 -7.12
N HIS A 107 2.32 -1.73 -7.85
CA HIS A 107 2.29 -1.68 -9.31
C HIS A 107 1.25 -0.71 -9.84
N ARG A 108 0.12 -0.52 -9.14
CA ARG A 108 -0.88 0.52 -9.47
C ARG A 108 -0.33 1.92 -9.26
N GLN A 109 0.40 2.15 -8.18
CA GLN A 109 1.11 3.39 -7.91
C GLN A 109 2.13 3.70 -9.02
N LEU A 110 2.95 2.71 -9.39
CA LEU A 110 3.96 2.86 -10.43
C LEU A 110 3.32 3.16 -11.80
N LEU A 111 2.33 2.38 -12.21
CA LEU A 111 1.63 2.55 -13.48
C LEU A 111 0.79 3.84 -13.53
N GLY A 112 0.27 4.28 -12.38
CA GLY A 112 -0.46 5.54 -12.28
C GLY A 112 0.38 6.78 -12.58
N ARG A 113 1.71 6.66 -12.45
CA ARG A 113 2.69 7.71 -12.82
C ARG A 113 3.13 7.65 -14.28
N GLU A 114 2.94 6.51 -14.96
CA GLU A 114 3.37 6.36 -16.35
C GLU A 114 2.58 7.27 -17.30
N ALA A 115 3.21 7.66 -18.42
CA ALA A 115 2.75 8.73 -19.31
C ALA A 115 1.29 8.62 -19.81
N GLY A 116 0.74 7.42 -20.00
CA GLY A 116 -0.66 7.22 -20.43
C GLY A 116 -1.66 7.52 -19.32
N THR A 117 -1.58 6.75 -18.24
CA THR A 117 -2.46 6.87 -17.05
C THR A 117 -2.21 8.18 -16.31
N GLY A 118 -0.96 8.60 -16.17
CA GLY A 118 -0.55 9.82 -15.47
C GLY A 118 -1.13 11.10 -16.10
N LYS A 119 -1.26 11.17 -17.43
CA LYS A 119 -1.91 12.31 -18.11
C LYS A 119 -3.38 12.43 -17.72
N ARG A 120 -4.12 11.32 -17.67
CA ARG A 120 -5.53 11.30 -17.25
C ARG A 120 -5.70 11.67 -15.78
N LEU A 121 -4.78 11.21 -14.93
CA LEU A 121 -4.80 11.44 -13.48
C LEU A 121 -4.17 12.80 -13.10
N LYS A 122 -3.54 13.49 -14.06
CA LYS A 122 -2.94 14.83 -13.85
C LYS A 122 -1.97 14.91 -12.66
N GLY A 123 -1.26 13.81 -12.38
CA GLY A 123 -0.33 13.70 -11.26
C GLY A 123 -0.96 13.37 -9.91
N TRP A 124 -2.23 12.96 -9.87
CA TRP A 124 -2.91 12.52 -8.66
C TRP A 124 -3.09 11.01 -8.61
N LEU A 125 -3.09 10.43 -7.42
CA LEU A 125 -3.37 9.01 -7.19
C LEU A 125 -4.50 8.85 -6.17
N PRO A 126 -5.42 7.88 -6.39
CA PRO A 126 -6.41 7.54 -5.39
C PRO A 126 -5.78 6.66 -4.32
N VAL A 127 -5.85 7.09 -3.06
CA VAL A 127 -5.31 6.35 -1.92
C VAL A 127 -6.36 6.12 -0.86
N THR A 128 -6.20 5.04 -0.10
CA THR A 128 -6.90 4.83 1.16
C THR A 128 -5.89 4.52 2.26
N CYS A 129 -6.07 5.11 3.44
CA CYS A 129 -5.11 4.96 4.54
C CYS A 129 -5.50 3.76 5.40
N ILE A 130 -4.51 2.91 5.74
CA ILE A 130 -4.74 1.87 6.75
C ILE A 130 -5.04 2.51 8.11
N ASN A 131 -5.69 1.74 8.98
CA ASN A 131 -6.03 2.17 10.33
C ASN A 131 -4.79 2.69 11.07
N PRO A 132 -4.83 3.92 11.65
CA PRO A 132 -3.71 4.56 12.33
C PRO A 132 -3.16 3.79 13.53
N ASP A 133 -3.94 2.92 14.15
CA ASP A 133 -3.50 2.08 15.27
C ASP A 133 -2.42 1.05 14.87
N ARG A 134 -2.23 0.84 13.58
CA ARG A 134 -1.19 -0.03 13.01
C ARG A 134 0.04 0.74 12.51
N ARG A 135 0.28 1.93 13.03
CA ARG A 135 1.50 2.71 12.75
C ARG A 135 2.71 2.02 13.39
N GLY A 136 3.84 2.05 12.68
CA GLY A 136 5.09 1.42 13.09
C GLY A 136 5.63 0.50 12.00
N GLN A 137 6.96 0.47 11.84
CA GLN A 137 7.62 -0.24 10.74
C GLN A 137 7.21 -1.71 10.67
N ALA A 138 7.25 -2.43 11.79
CA ALA A 138 6.89 -3.85 11.83
C ALA A 138 5.43 -4.10 11.43
N SER A 139 4.49 -3.26 11.89
CA SER A 139 3.06 -3.39 11.55
C SER A 139 2.81 -3.11 10.07
N ARG A 140 3.52 -2.15 9.45
CA ARG A 140 3.44 -1.85 8.02
C ARG A 140 3.98 -3.00 7.17
N ILE A 141 5.17 -3.53 7.53
CA ILE A 141 5.74 -4.72 6.87
C ILE A 141 4.73 -5.86 6.89
N ALA A 142 4.19 -6.18 8.07
CA ALA A 142 3.20 -7.24 8.22
C ALA A 142 1.93 -6.98 7.40
N ALA A 143 1.41 -5.75 7.35
CA ALA A 143 0.26 -5.39 6.53
C ALA A 143 0.55 -5.62 5.04
N THR A 144 1.69 -5.14 4.53
CA THR A 144 2.11 -5.37 3.14
C THR A 144 2.17 -6.85 2.81
N ILE A 145 2.76 -7.67 3.69
CA ILE A 145 2.89 -9.10 3.47
C ILE A 145 1.53 -9.80 3.50
N ARG A 146 0.65 -9.49 4.46
CA ARG A 146 -0.71 -10.06 4.49
C ARG A 146 -1.47 -9.78 3.20
N HIS A 147 -1.49 -8.52 2.75
CA HIS A 147 -2.15 -8.14 1.51
C HIS A 147 -1.59 -8.88 0.30
N ASN A 148 -0.28 -9.04 0.25
CA ASN A 148 0.40 -9.71 -0.83
C ASN A 148 0.21 -11.24 -0.75
N ARG A 149 0.38 -11.85 0.42
CA ARG A 149 0.29 -13.30 0.62
C ARG A 149 -1.12 -13.83 0.33
N ALA A 150 -2.15 -13.07 0.63
CA ALA A 150 -3.53 -13.42 0.28
C ALA A 150 -3.78 -13.53 -1.23
N ARG A 151 -2.87 -13.02 -2.08
CA ARG A 151 -3.05 -12.95 -3.54
C ARG A 151 -2.18 -13.91 -4.36
N GLY A 152 -1.24 -14.65 -3.77
CA GLY A 152 -0.44 -15.59 -4.56
C GLY A 152 0.92 -16.00 -4.02
N LYS A 153 1.76 -16.58 -4.91
CA LYS A 153 3.08 -17.15 -4.58
C LYS A 153 4.13 -16.04 -4.35
N HIS A 154 4.93 -16.19 -3.30
CA HIS A 154 6.03 -15.30 -2.95
C HIS A 154 7.38 -15.97 -3.15
N GLN A 155 8.43 -15.17 -3.38
CA GLN A 155 9.80 -15.65 -3.37
C GLN A 155 10.22 -16.00 -1.93
N ILE A 156 10.68 -17.23 -1.72
CA ILE A 156 11.07 -17.76 -0.39
C ILE A 156 12.17 -16.90 0.24
N THR A 157 13.16 -16.46 -0.56
CA THR A 157 14.26 -15.62 -0.08
C THR A 157 13.78 -14.30 0.50
N SER A 158 12.88 -13.61 -0.21
CA SER A 158 12.30 -12.35 0.28
C SER A 158 11.46 -12.55 1.55
N MET A 159 10.81 -13.70 1.70
CA MET A 159 10.04 -14.02 2.90
C MET A 159 10.94 -14.31 4.10
N SER A 160 12.08 -14.98 3.90
CA SER A 160 13.05 -15.22 4.97
C SER A 160 13.65 -13.90 5.50
N ASP A 161 13.97 -12.97 4.60
CA ASP A 161 14.47 -11.64 5.00
C ASP A 161 13.42 -10.86 5.80
N ILE A 162 12.16 -10.89 5.39
CA ILE A 162 11.06 -10.24 6.10
C ILE A 162 10.86 -10.83 7.51
N VAL A 163 10.84 -12.17 7.63
CA VAL A 163 10.71 -12.83 8.93
C VAL A 163 11.88 -12.46 9.85
N ARG A 164 13.11 -12.42 9.32
CA ARG A 164 14.28 -11.95 10.04
C ARG A 164 14.10 -10.52 10.54
N ASP A 165 13.68 -9.61 9.67
CA ASP A 165 13.58 -8.18 10.01
C ASP A 165 12.46 -7.94 11.05
N LEU A 166 11.34 -8.63 10.95
CA LEU A 166 10.29 -8.59 11.99
C LEU A 166 10.80 -9.12 13.33
N SER A 167 11.60 -10.20 13.31
CA SER A 167 12.23 -10.73 14.52
C SER A 167 13.22 -9.73 15.13
N ARG A 168 14.04 -9.05 14.31
CA ARG A 168 14.95 -7.97 14.75
C ARG A 168 14.22 -6.77 15.32
N LEU A 169 12.99 -6.49 14.82
CA LEU A 169 12.10 -5.47 15.35
C LEU A 169 11.36 -5.92 16.64
N GLY A 170 11.73 -7.07 17.20
CA GLY A 170 11.25 -7.56 18.50
C GLY A 170 9.94 -8.35 18.45
N TRP A 171 9.49 -8.81 17.28
CA TRP A 171 8.31 -9.66 17.19
C TRP A 171 8.64 -11.11 17.54
N THR A 172 7.75 -11.73 18.31
CA THR A 172 7.83 -13.17 18.61
C THR A 172 7.43 -14.00 17.40
N ASP A 173 7.90 -15.26 17.32
CA ASP A 173 7.57 -16.19 16.24
C ASP A 173 6.06 -16.44 16.15
N GLU A 174 5.38 -16.53 17.30
CA GLU A 174 3.93 -16.66 17.37
C GLU A 174 3.22 -15.44 16.74
N ARG A 175 3.67 -14.22 17.07
CA ARG A 175 3.12 -13.00 16.48
C ARG A 175 3.39 -12.92 14.98
N ILE A 176 4.60 -13.27 14.53
CA ILE A 176 4.95 -13.31 13.11
C ILE A 176 4.05 -14.31 12.39
N GLY A 177 3.89 -15.52 12.93
CA GLY A 177 3.01 -16.55 12.38
C GLY A 177 1.57 -16.06 12.24
N THR A 178 1.01 -15.51 13.31
CA THR A 178 -0.37 -14.99 13.32
C THR A 178 -0.56 -13.85 12.30
N GLU A 179 0.34 -12.88 12.29
CA GLU A 179 0.23 -11.68 11.45
C GLU A 179 0.48 -11.97 9.96
N LEU A 180 1.32 -12.96 9.63
CA LEU A 180 1.63 -13.32 8.25
C LEU A 180 0.87 -14.54 7.74
N GLY A 181 0.04 -15.18 8.56
CA GLY A 181 -0.68 -16.41 8.21
C GLY A 181 0.26 -17.59 7.99
N MET A 182 1.30 -17.73 8.82
CA MET A 182 2.28 -18.82 8.81
C MET A 182 2.13 -19.70 10.05
N ASP A 183 2.42 -20.99 9.91
CA ASP A 183 2.61 -21.83 11.08
C ASP A 183 4.01 -21.62 11.72
N GLN A 184 4.19 -22.08 12.94
CA GLN A 184 5.44 -21.89 13.67
C GLN A 184 6.63 -22.58 12.98
N ASP A 185 6.42 -23.72 12.36
CA ASP A 185 7.46 -24.45 11.63
C ASP A 185 7.88 -23.70 10.36
N GLU A 186 6.95 -23.06 9.69
CA GLU A 186 7.25 -22.19 8.54
C GLU A 186 8.08 -20.98 8.96
N VAL A 187 7.71 -20.28 10.04
CA VAL A 187 8.48 -19.15 10.58
C VAL A 187 9.90 -19.60 10.95
N LEU A 188 10.03 -20.74 11.65
CA LEU A 188 11.33 -21.29 12.05
C LEU A 188 12.22 -21.61 10.85
N ARG A 189 11.67 -22.26 9.82
CA ARG A 189 12.39 -22.57 8.58
C ARG A 189 12.89 -21.30 7.86
N LEU A 190 12.05 -20.27 7.77
CA LEU A 190 12.43 -19.01 7.14
C LEU A 190 13.54 -18.29 7.92
N LYS A 191 13.52 -18.33 9.25
CA LYS A 191 14.62 -17.82 10.11
C LYS A 191 15.91 -18.60 9.89
N GLN A 192 15.86 -19.92 9.76
CA GLN A 192 17.04 -20.75 9.48
C GLN A 192 17.63 -20.42 8.12
N ILE A 193 16.81 -20.23 7.08
CA ILE A 193 17.29 -19.85 5.74
C ILE A 193 18.03 -18.50 5.79
N SER A 194 17.48 -17.50 6.45
CA SER A 194 18.13 -16.18 6.58
C SER A 194 19.40 -16.25 7.44
N GLY A 195 19.39 -17.02 8.53
CA GLY A 195 20.57 -17.21 9.37
C GLY A 195 21.72 -17.95 8.66
N LEU A 196 21.41 -18.97 7.88
CA LEU A 196 22.40 -19.64 7.04
C LEU A 196 22.98 -18.69 5.98
N ALA A 197 22.14 -17.89 5.31
CA ALA A 197 22.59 -16.93 4.31
C ALA A 197 23.56 -15.88 4.91
N GLU A 198 23.33 -15.42 6.14
CA GLU A 198 24.24 -14.49 6.84
C GLU A 198 25.60 -15.15 7.16
N LEU A 199 25.60 -16.37 7.68
CA LEU A 199 26.83 -17.12 7.96
C LEU A 199 27.71 -17.31 6.71
N PHE A 200 27.09 -17.54 5.55
CA PHE A 200 27.83 -17.68 4.30
C PHE A 200 28.24 -16.35 3.65
N GLN A 201 27.63 -15.23 4.00
CA GLN A 201 28.05 -13.89 3.54
C GLN A 201 29.29 -13.37 4.30
N GLU A 202 29.50 -13.79 5.54
CA GLU A 202 30.66 -13.40 6.36
C GLU A 202 31.90 -14.27 6.07
N GLU A 203 31.74 -15.47 5.49
CA GLU A 203 32.86 -16.31 5.08
C GLU A 203 33.31 -15.96 3.64
N ASN A 204 34.45 -15.33 3.51
CA ASN A 204 35.20 -15.29 2.27
C ASN A 204 35.64 -16.71 1.90
N PHE A 205 34.84 -17.40 1.08
CA PHE A 205 35.24 -18.69 0.52
C PHE A 205 36.50 -18.49 -0.31
N SER A 206 37.64 -18.92 0.22
CA SER A 206 38.85 -19.11 -0.57
C SER A 206 38.57 -20.09 -1.70
N GLN A 207 38.90 -19.72 -2.94
CA GLN A 207 38.73 -20.57 -4.10
C GLN A 207 39.28 -21.98 -3.80
N SER A 208 38.38 -22.97 -3.81
CA SER A 208 38.75 -24.37 -3.61
C SER A 208 39.59 -24.85 -4.77
N TRP A 209 40.73 -25.36 -4.48
CA TRP A 209 41.55 -26.38 -5.10
C TRP A 209 41.12 -26.85 -6.49
N THR A 210 41.77 -26.42 -7.53
CA THR A 210 41.92 -27.12 -8.80
C THR A 210 42.82 -28.31 -8.56
N VAL A 211 42.28 -29.54 -8.60
CA VAL A 211 43.04 -30.78 -8.70
C VAL A 211 43.56 -30.85 -10.13
N ASN A 212 44.91 -30.85 -10.26
CA ASN A 212 45.60 -31.19 -11.52
C ASN A 212 45.45 -32.68 -11.82
#